data_dc78c972f4e956552b9d16fb1f1c0f66
#
_entry.id   dc78c972f4e956552b9d16fb1f1c0f66
#
_cell.length_a   1.000
_cell.length_b   1.000
_cell.length_c   1.000
_cell.angle_alpha   90.00
_cell.angle_beta   90.00
_cell.angle_gamma   90.00
#
_symmetry.space_group_name_H-M   'P 1'
#
loop_
_entity.id
_entity.type
_entity.pdbx_description
1 polymer ?
#
loop_
_entity_poly.entity_id
_entity_poly.type
_entity_poly.pdbx_seq_one_letter_code
_entity_poly.pdbx_strand_id
1 'polypeptide(L)'
;ASRFVATEECDASDAYKHAYLNANESDVQIIQSPVGMPGRAVRNGFIRGLEKKKQPITKCYNCLEKCNPATVPYCITKALIAAVKGDMQNGLVFCGANVGRINRMTTVHELMSELVGA
;
A
#
# COMPACT_ATOMS: atom_id res chain seq x y z
N ALA A 1 -7.68 6.09 -8.42
CA ALA A 1 -6.72 6.63 -7.44
C ALA A 1 -5.31 6.06 -7.61
N SER A 2 -5.17 4.77 -7.94
CA SER A 2 -3.84 4.15 -8.08
C SER A 2 -2.94 4.85 -9.10
N ARG A 3 -3.49 5.34 -10.21
CA ARG A 3 -2.70 6.04 -11.23
C ARG A 3 -2.11 7.35 -10.70
N PHE A 4 -2.78 8.02 -9.75
CA PHE A 4 -2.26 9.25 -9.15
C PHE A 4 -1.07 9.01 -8.22
N VAL A 5 -0.92 7.81 -7.68
CA VAL A 5 0.28 7.44 -6.91
C VAL A 5 1.50 7.38 -7.81
N ALA A 6 1.33 6.89 -9.03
CA ALA A 6 2.41 6.80 -10.02
C ALA A 6 2.60 8.13 -10.76
N THR A 7 2.65 9.24 -10.03
CA THR A 7 2.90 10.58 -10.57
C THR A 7 4.11 11.21 -9.89
N GLU A 8 4.76 12.14 -10.60
CA GLU A 8 5.89 12.88 -10.05
C GLU A 8 5.49 13.72 -8.84
N GLU A 9 4.26 14.22 -8.82
CA GLU A 9 3.75 15.09 -7.76
C GLU A 9 3.36 14.36 -6.48
N CYS A 10 3.19 13.05 -6.52
CA CYS A 10 2.84 12.26 -5.34
C CYS A 10 3.98 12.31 -4.31
N ASP A 11 3.65 12.55 -3.04
CA ASP A 11 4.62 12.67 -1.95
C ASP A 11 5.20 11.34 -1.46
N ALA A 12 4.70 10.21 -1.92
CA ALA A 12 5.23 8.92 -1.54
C ALA A 12 6.67 8.75 -2.04
N SER A 13 7.47 7.92 -1.36
CA SER A 13 8.84 7.63 -1.78
C SER A 13 8.87 6.99 -3.17
N ASP A 14 10.03 7.07 -3.85
CA ASP A 14 10.19 6.43 -5.15
C ASP A 14 10.03 4.92 -5.08
N ALA A 15 10.46 4.28 -3.97
CA ALA A 15 10.27 2.85 -3.77
C ALA A 15 8.78 2.48 -3.74
N TYR A 16 7.95 3.30 -3.09
CA TYR A 16 6.50 3.12 -3.06
C TYR A 16 5.90 3.19 -4.47
N LYS A 17 6.27 4.22 -5.23
CA LYS A 17 5.81 4.39 -6.61
C LYS A 17 6.26 3.24 -7.52
N HIS A 18 7.50 2.80 -7.37
CA HIS A 18 8.02 1.66 -8.15
C HIS A 18 7.33 0.36 -7.79
N ALA A 19 6.86 0.18 -6.55
CA ALA A 19 6.05 -0.97 -6.19
C ALA A 19 4.78 -1.06 -7.05
N TYR A 20 4.15 0.09 -7.33
CA TYR A 20 3.00 0.17 -8.22
C TYR A 20 3.37 -0.15 -9.67
N LEU A 21 4.49 0.41 -10.17
CA LEU A 21 4.92 0.21 -11.56
C LEU A 21 5.33 -1.24 -11.83
N ASN A 22 5.90 -1.92 -10.84
CA ASN A 22 6.37 -3.29 -10.98
C ASN A 22 5.31 -4.34 -10.66
N ALA A 23 4.13 -3.94 -10.17
CA ALA A 23 3.08 -4.87 -9.79
C ALA A 23 2.35 -5.41 -11.02
N ASN A 24 2.03 -6.71 -10.97
CA ASN A 24 1.16 -7.36 -11.94
C ASN A 24 -0.18 -7.70 -11.27
N GLU A 25 -1.19 -8.08 -12.04
CA GLU A 25 -2.48 -8.47 -11.47
C GLU A 25 -2.34 -9.61 -10.46
N SER A 26 -1.39 -10.52 -10.68
CA SER A 26 -1.11 -11.64 -9.77
C SER A 26 -0.49 -11.20 -8.45
N ASP A 27 0.06 -9.99 -8.38
CA ASP A 27 0.67 -9.45 -7.16
C ASP A 27 -0.34 -8.77 -6.22
N VAL A 28 -1.58 -8.60 -6.66
CA VAL A 28 -2.64 -8.00 -5.84
C VAL A 28 -3.28 -9.08 -4.97
N GLN A 29 -3.26 -8.87 -3.67
CA GLN A 29 -3.76 -9.83 -2.69
C GLN A 29 -4.73 -9.16 -1.73
N ILE A 30 -5.83 -9.85 -1.40
CA ILE A 30 -6.77 -9.38 -0.38
C ILE A 30 -6.22 -9.82 0.99
N ILE A 31 -6.11 -8.88 1.90
CA ILE A 31 -5.57 -9.10 3.25
C ILE A 31 -6.56 -8.65 4.30
N GLN A 32 -6.43 -9.21 5.51
CA GLN A 32 -7.18 -8.74 6.68
C GLN A 32 -6.51 -7.48 7.23
N SER A 33 -7.28 -6.40 7.32
CA SER A 33 -6.81 -5.15 7.88
C SER A 33 -7.20 -5.03 9.35
N PRO A 34 -6.37 -4.42 10.22
CA PRO A 34 -6.74 -4.12 11.60
C PRO A 34 -7.97 -3.22 11.73
N VAL A 35 -8.36 -2.51 10.66
CA VAL A 35 -9.57 -1.68 10.68
C VAL A 35 -10.86 -2.49 10.53
N GLY A 36 -10.77 -3.82 10.36
CA GLY A 36 -11.93 -4.71 10.33
C GLY A 36 -12.50 -5.00 8.95
N MET A 37 -11.95 -4.41 7.90
CA MET A 37 -12.37 -4.65 6.52
C MET A 37 -11.23 -5.24 5.70
N PRO A 38 -11.55 -6.15 4.73
CA PRO A 38 -10.49 -6.64 3.84
C PRO A 38 -9.99 -5.52 2.94
N GLY A 39 -8.68 -5.54 2.63
CA GLY A 39 -8.06 -4.57 1.75
C GLY A 39 -7.26 -5.25 0.65
N ARG A 40 -7.10 -4.57 -0.50
CA ARG A 40 -6.21 -5.05 -1.55
C ARG A 40 -4.85 -4.40 -1.41
N ALA A 41 -3.82 -5.22 -1.47
CA ALA A 41 -2.44 -4.76 -1.31
C ALA A 41 -1.52 -5.41 -2.34
N VAL A 42 -0.43 -4.72 -2.65
CA VAL A 42 0.64 -5.30 -3.48
C VAL A 42 1.41 -6.30 -2.61
N ARG A 43 1.56 -7.53 -3.12
CA ARG A 43 2.31 -8.57 -2.42
C ARG A 43 3.79 -8.21 -2.38
N ASN A 44 4.31 -7.96 -1.19
CA ASN A 44 5.70 -7.59 -0.95
C ASN A 44 6.27 -8.40 0.22
N GLY A 45 7.46 -8.06 0.69
CA GLY A 45 8.08 -8.74 1.82
C GLY A 45 7.25 -8.70 3.10
N PHE A 46 6.55 -7.60 3.35
CA PHE A 46 5.66 -7.45 4.51
C PHE A 46 4.51 -8.47 4.46
N ILE A 47 3.82 -8.59 3.32
CA ILE A 47 2.71 -9.53 3.15
C ILE A 47 3.19 -10.97 3.26
N ARG A 48 4.34 -11.29 2.64
CA ARG A 48 4.94 -12.63 2.74
C ARG A 48 5.30 -12.98 4.19
N GLY A 49 5.76 -12.00 4.95
CA GLY A 49 6.05 -12.17 6.38
C GLY A 49 4.80 -12.45 7.20
N LEU A 50 3.68 -11.78 6.88
CA LEU A 50 2.41 -12.00 7.57
C LEU A 50 1.83 -13.40 7.32
N GLU A 51 2.08 -13.99 6.15
CA GLU A 51 1.65 -15.35 5.84
C GLU A 51 2.30 -16.38 6.76
N LYS A 52 3.50 -16.08 7.29
CA LYS A 52 4.24 -16.96 8.18
C LYS A 52 3.85 -16.78 9.64
N LYS A 53 3.71 -15.53 10.09
CA LYS A 53 3.34 -15.21 11.48
C LYS A 53 2.88 -13.76 11.59
N LYS A 54 2.14 -13.46 12.67
CA LYS A 54 1.75 -12.09 13.01
C LYS A 54 2.99 -11.25 13.31
N GLN A 55 2.91 -9.94 13.00
CA GLN A 55 3.92 -8.97 13.37
C GLN A 55 3.60 -8.43 14.77
N PRO A 56 4.45 -8.65 15.78
CA PRO A 56 4.17 -8.16 17.12
C PRO A 56 4.19 -6.62 17.16
N ILE A 57 3.27 -6.06 17.94
CA ILE A 57 3.18 -4.61 18.12
C ILE A 57 3.98 -4.21 19.35
N THR A 58 5.08 -3.47 19.13
CA THR A 58 5.94 -2.99 20.21
C THR A 58 5.56 -1.60 20.70
N LYS A 59 4.85 -0.83 19.87
CA LYS A 59 4.39 0.52 20.21
C LYS A 59 3.01 0.75 19.60
N CYS A 60 2.03 1.16 20.41
CA CYS A 60 0.70 1.51 19.96
C CYS A 60 0.59 3.04 19.81
N TYR A 61 0.10 3.49 18.62
CA TYR A 61 -0.07 4.91 18.32
C TYR A 61 -1.46 5.44 18.73
N ASN A 62 -2.35 4.56 19.24
CA ASN A 62 -3.73 4.91 19.61
C ASN A 62 -4.51 5.53 18.43
N CYS A 63 -4.25 5.06 17.21
CA CYS A 63 -4.84 5.62 15.99
C CYS A 63 -6.24 5.10 15.68
N LEU A 64 -6.61 3.93 16.19
CA LEU A 64 -7.90 3.29 15.95
C LEU A 64 -8.62 2.98 17.26
N GLU A 65 -9.87 3.43 17.38
CA GLU A 65 -10.66 3.29 18.60
C GLU A 65 -10.87 1.85 19.03
N LYS A 66 -11.15 0.95 18.07
CA LYS A 66 -11.47 -0.46 18.36
C LYS A 66 -10.32 -1.42 18.09
N CYS A 67 -9.12 -0.93 17.88
CA CYS A 67 -7.97 -1.78 17.65
C CYS A 67 -7.46 -2.39 18.97
N ASN A 68 -7.33 -3.71 19.01
CA ASN A 68 -6.72 -4.40 20.14
C ASN A 68 -5.30 -4.85 19.72
N PRO A 69 -4.23 -4.20 20.24
CA PRO A 69 -2.86 -4.55 19.85
C PRO A 69 -2.47 -6.00 20.11
N ALA A 70 -3.13 -6.67 21.04
CA ALA A 70 -2.83 -8.06 21.35
C ALA A 70 -3.38 -9.06 20.34
N THR A 71 -4.41 -8.69 19.57
CA THR A 71 -5.12 -9.61 18.68
C THR A 71 -4.99 -9.31 17.20
N VAL A 72 -4.68 -8.05 16.81
CA VAL A 72 -4.54 -7.69 15.42
C VAL A 72 -3.26 -8.28 14.81
N PRO A 73 -3.24 -8.59 13.50
CA PRO A 73 -2.07 -9.22 12.88
C PRO A 73 -0.86 -8.28 12.75
N TYR A 74 -1.06 -6.96 12.75
CA TYR A 74 0.01 -5.96 12.64
C TYR A 74 -0.53 -4.57 13.00
N CYS A 75 0.38 -3.60 13.19
CA CYS A 75 0.00 -2.20 13.39
C CYS A 75 -0.13 -1.52 12.03
N ILE A 76 -1.35 -1.08 11.66
CA ILE A 76 -1.58 -0.45 10.36
C ILE A 76 -0.84 0.87 10.23
N THR A 77 -0.80 1.69 11.28
CA THR A 77 -0.10 2.98 11.25
C THR A 77 1.39 2.79 10.98
N LYS A 78 2.04 1.86 11.69
CA LYS A 78 3.45 1.55 11.48
C LYS A 78 3.71 1.08 10.05
N ALA A 79 2.87 0.19 9.54
CA ALA A 79 3.01 -0.36 8.19
C ALA A 79 2.86 0.71 7.11
N LEU A 80 1.89 1.62 7.26
CA LEU A 80 1.68 2.71 6.31
C LEU A 80 2.82 3.72 6.32
N ILE A 81 3.34 4.07 7.49
CA ILE A 81 4.48 4.98 7.63
C ILE A 81 5.72 4.37 6.96
N ALA A 82 6.00 3.09 7.21
CA ALA A 82 7.12 2.40 6.60
C ALA A 82 7.04 2.40 5.07
N ALA A 83 5.84 2.16 4.52
CA ALA A 83 5.64 2.17 3.07
C ALA A 83 5.95 3.53 2.45
N VAL A 84 5.45 4.61 3.05
CA VAL A 84 5.68 5.97 2.54
C VAL A 84 7.16 6.33 2.58
N LYS A 85 7.89 5.83 3.56
CA LYS A 85 9.35 6.06 3.68
C LYS A 85 10.19 5.18 2.75
N GLY A 86 9.56 4.23 2.05
CA GLY A 86 10.25 3.38 1.09
C GLY A 86 10.68 2.02 1.61
N ASP A 87 10.27 1.65 2.84
CA ASP A 87 10.58 0.34 3.41
C ASP A 87 9.56 -0.69 2.92
N MET A 88 9.89 -1.39 1.84
CA MET A 88 8.99 -2.36 1.22
C MET A 88 8.99 -3.73 1.93
N GLN A 89 9.88 -3.94 2.89
CA GLN A 89 9.89 -5.16 3.71
C GLN A 89 8.97 -5.07 4.92
N ASN A 90 8.75 -3.87 5.43
CA ASN A 90 7.90 -3.62 6.60
C ASN A 90 6.69 -2.76 6.28
N GLY A 91 6.56 -2.28 5.05
CA GLY A 91 5.51 -1.38 4.61
C GLY A 91 4.35 -2.10 3.94
N LEU A 92 3.14 -1.63 4.21
CA LEU A 92 1.91 -2.12 3.57
C LEU A 92 1.53 -1.15 2.44
N VAL A 93 1.45 -1.67 1.22
CA VAL A 93 1.12 -0.88 0.03
C VAL A 93 -0.27 -1.29 -0.45
N PHE A 94 -1.27 -0.48 -0.13
CA PHE A 94 -2.63 -0.68 -0.65
C PHE A 94 -2.71 -0.25 -2.11
N CYS A 95 -3.57 -0.91 -2.87
CA CYS A 95 -3.75 -0.60 -4.29
C CYS A 95 -5.16 -0.98 -4.76
N GLY A 96 -5.50 -0.58 -5.99
CA GLY A 96 -6.71 -1.05 -6.65
C GLY A 96 -6.48 -2.36 -7.39
N ALA A 97 -7.56 -3.01 -7.81
CA ALA A 97 -7.50 -4.28 -8.53
C ALA A 97 -6.75 -4.17 -9.88
N ASN A 98 -6.73 -2.99 -10.48
CA ASN A 98 -6.14 -2.76 -11.79
C ASN A 98 -4.73 -2.16 -11.75
N VAL A 99 -4.04 -2.24 -10.61
CA VAL A 99 -2.70 -1.68 -10.45
C VAL A 99 -1.72 -2.23 -11.51
N GLY A 100 -1.90 -3.47 -11.95
CA GLY A 100 -1.06 -4.08 -12.98
C GLY A 100 -1.13 -3.41 -14.35
N ARG A 101 -2.09 -2.52 -14.57
CA ARG A 101 -2.22 -1.74 -15.82
C ARG A 101 -1.37 -0.48 -15.81
N ILE A 102 -0.80 -0.10 -14.67
CA ILE A 102 0.07 1.06 -14.56
C ILE A 102 1.48 0.64 -14.99
N ASN A 103 1.98 1.20 -16.07
CA ASN A 103 3.25 0.79 -16.67
C ASN A 103 4.29 1.89 -16.80
N ARG A 104 3.96 3.13 -16.40
CA ARG A 104 4.90 4.25 -16.46
C ARG A 104 4.55 5.34 -15.45
N MET A 105 5.58 6.07 -15.03
CA MET A 105 5.41 7.29 -14.25
C MET A 105 4.82 8.38 -15.14
N THR A 106 3.93 9.19 -14.61
CA THR A 106 3.29 10.29 -15.34
C THR A 106 3.22 11.54 -14.48
N THR A 107 2.56 12.57 -14.97
CA THR A 107 2.27 13.78 -14.19
C THR A 107 0.76 13.89 -13.98
N VAL A 108 0.36 14.67 -12.97
CA VAL A 108 -1.07 14.92 -12.72
C VAL A 108 -1.70 15.60 -13.93
N HIS A 109 -0.98 16.53 -14.58
CA HIS A 109 -1.48 17.21 -15.78
C HIS A 109 -1.80 16.24 -16.92
N GLU A 110 -0.88 15.33 -17.24
CA GLU A 110 -1.08 14.32 -18.27
C GLU A 110 -2.26 13.41 -17.93
N LEU A 111 -2.34 12.98 -16.67
CA LEU A 111 -3.40 12.09 -16.21
C LEU A 111 -4.77 12.76 -16.27
N MET A 112 -4.87 14.02 -15.86
CA MET A 112 -6.12 14.77 -15.93
C MET A 112 -6.56 14.99 -17.38
N SER A 113 -5.64 15.30 -18.29
CA SER A 113 -5.95 15.44 -19.71
C SER A 113 -6.53 14.14 -20.29
N GLU A 114 -5.95 13.02 -19.93
CA GLU A 114 -6.43 11.69 -20.33
C GLU A 114 -7.83 11.39 -19.79
N LEU A 115 -8.08 11.70 -18.51
CA LEU A 115 -9.36 11.42 -17.87
C LEU A 115 -10.52 12.26 -18.42
N VAL A 116 -10.25 13.51 -18.84
CA VAL A 116 -11.29 14.36 -19.45
C VAL A 116 -11.44 14.13 -20.95
N GLY A 117 -10.70 13.21 -21.52
CA GLY A 117 -10.82 12.85 -22.94
C GLY A 117 -10.17 13.82 -23.90
N ALA A 118 -9.25 14.63 -23.42
CA ALA A 118 -8.54 15.60 -24.25
C ALA A 118 -7.29 15.01 -24.88
#